data_04476b3de723f29aef8b4b2b07bb7a27
#
_entry.id   04476b3de723f29aef8b4b2b07bb7a27
#
_cell.length_a   1.000
_cell.length_b   1.000
_cell.length_c   1.000
_cell.angle_alpha   90.00
_cell.angle_beta   90.00
_cell.angle_gamma   90.00
#
_symmetry.space_group_name_H-M   'P 1'
#
loop_
_entity.id
_entity.type
_entity.pdbx_description
1 polymer ?
#
loop_
_entity_poly.entity_id
_entity_poly.type
_entity_poly.pdbx_seq_one_letter_code
_entity_poly.pdbx_strand_id
1 'polypeptide(L)'
;IELLKWFVKHFPDTPVVLLTAFGSVETAINAMKHGAFDYLMKPVNLSELCVVVERALEHVRLVRENKILKTAFNQRLRVTSIVAQSRPMIQIFKVVGKAAQTKASVVICGETGTGKELVARALHDNSPRAAGPFVTINCAGVPDNLLESELFGYVKGAFTNADQFRRGLLEESSGGTMFLDELSDLSLAGQAKLLRALQEGEVRRLGSNVNIPLDLRVVSATRFSLETLVKEGKFREDLLYRLKTITIDVPPLRERKEDIPLLAEHFLIRYGGDKNIRGFTERAMELLQHYQWPGNIRELEHVIERTVTLAHGAIIAEDDLPSEIHDLSQSQDTPVDDGDIPLAAARRKAAAISREQLMTALNKTSGNKVHAAELLEISRWTLNRLLQKYGLDGPLRV
;
A
#
# COMPACT_ATOMS: atom_id res chain seq x y z
N ILE A 1 -3.32 -17.46 -36.24
CA ILE A 1 -2.63 -16.65 -35.19
C ILE A 1 -3.61 -15.66 -34.56
N GLU A 2 -4.48 -14.97 -35.28
CA GLU A 2 -5.49 -14.07 -34.72
C GLU A 2 -6.45 -14.79 -33.75
N LEU A 3 -6.94 -15.97 -34.16
CA LEU A 3 -7.79 -16.80 -33.30
C LEU A 3 -7.05 -17.25 -32.03
N LEU A 4 -5.74 -17.57 -32.11
CA LEU A 4 -4.91 -17.91 -30.95
C LEU A 4 -4.83 -16.74 -29.97
N LYS A 5 -4.53 -15.54 -30.44
CA LYS A 5 -4.47 -14.33 -29.61
C LYS A 5 -5.82 -14.08 -28.91
N TRP A 6 -6.92 -14.27 -29.62
CA TRP A 6 -8.25 -14.14 -29.06
C TRP A 6 -8.50 -15.18 -27.95
N PHE A 7 -8.15 -16.46 -28.17
CA PHE A 7 -8.31 -17.52 -27.16
C PHE A 7 -7.45 -17.28 -25.93
N VAL A 8 -6.18 -16.92 -26.10
CA VAL A 8 -5.27 -16.64 -24.98
C VAL A 8 -5.76 -15.45 -24.15
N LYS A 9 -6.32 -14.42 -24.81
CA LYS A 9 -6.88 -13.25 -24.11
C LYS A 9 -8.16 -13.58 -23.33
N HIS A 10 -9.06 -14.42 -23.86
CA HIS A 10 -10.37 -14.69 -23.26
C HIS A 10 -10.38 -15.94 -22.36
N PHE A 11 -9.45 -16.86 -22.56
CA PHE A 11 -9.33 -18.11 -21.80
C PHE A 11 -7.88 -18.36 -21.36
N PRO A 12 -7.31 -17.52 -20.50
CA PRO A 12 -5.88 -17.57 -20.13
C PRO A 12 -5.46 -18.87 -19.43
N ASP A 13 -6.39 -19.57 -18.78
CA ASP A 13 -6.15 -20.86 -18.09
C ASP A 13 -6.30 -22.07 -19.02
N THR A 14 -6.60 -21.87 -20.32
CA THR A 14 -6.82 -22.96 -21.29
C THR A 14 -5.63 -23.07 -22.25
N PRO A 15 -4.83 -24.16 -22.20
CA PRO A 15 -3.73 -24.35 -23.12
C PRO A 15 -4.25 -24.58 -24.55
N VAL A 16 -3.69 -23.87 -25.50
CA VAL A 16 -4.06 -23.98 -26.93
C VAL A 16 -2.94 -24.68 -27.69
N VAL A 17 -3.26 -25.81 -28.33
CA VAL A 17 -2.34 -26.55 -29.20
C VAL A 17 -2.74 -26.30 -30.64
N LEU A 18 -1.80 -25.89 -31.48
CA LEU A 18 -2.06 -25.60 -32.88
C LEU A 18 -1.74 -26.82 -33.79
N LEU A 19 -2.67 -27.15 -34.68
CA LEU A 19 -2.47 -28.16 -35.73
C LEU A 19 -2.30 -27.47 -37.08
N THR A 20 -1.14 -27.61 -37.71
CA THR A 20 -0.84 -26.95 -38.99
C THR A 20 -0.49 -27.92 -40.11
N ALA A 21 -0.94 -27.66 -41.33
CA ALA A 21 -0.53 -28.40 -42.52
C ALA A 21 0.78 -27.87 -43.15
N PHE A 22 1.17 -26.61 -42.79
CA PHE A 22 2.37 -25.94 -43.30
C PHE A 22 3.27 -25.60 -42.09
N GLY A 23 4.28 -26.44 -41.85
CA GLY A 23 5.25 -26.24 -40.75
C GLY A 23 6.50 -25.54 -41.25
N SER A 24 6.52 -24.21 -41.30
CA SER A 24 7.81 -23.51 -41.25
C SER A 24 8.21 -23.26 -39.79
N VAL A 25 9.51 -23.33 -39.54
CA VAL A 25 10.07 -23.00 -38.21
C VAL A 25 9.61 -21.62 -37.75
N GLU A 26 9.44 -20.67 -38.66
CA GLU A 26 8.95 -19.32 -38.35
C GLU A 26 7.50 -19.31 -37.85
N THR A 27 6.62 -20.15 -38.46
CA THR A 27 5.21 -20.24 -38.03
C THR A 27 5.09 -20.82 -36.63
N ALA A 28 5.92 -21.83 -36.30
CA ALA A 28 5.98 -22.43 -34.99
C ALA A 28 6.46 -21.44 -33.93
N ILE A 29 7.58 -20.76 -34.20
CA ILE A 29 8.12 -19.73 -33.31
C ILE A 29 7.09 -18.61 -33.08
N ASN A 30 6.40 -18.20 -34.14
CA ASN A 30 5.40 -17.14 -34.03
C ASN A 30 4.18 -17.59 -33.22
N ALA A 31 3.74 -18.83 -33.34
CA ALA A 31 2.68 -19.41 -32.51
C ALA A 31 3.06 -19.43 -31.04
N MET A 32 4.27 -19.89 -30.69
CA MET A 32 4.78 -19.92 -29.32
C MET A 32 4.91 -18.52 -28.71
N LYS A 33 5.39 -17.54 -29.49
CA LYS A 33 5.46 -16.13 -29.04
C LYS A 33 4.09 -15.52 -28.72
N HIS A 34 3.02 -16.03 -29.33
CA HIS A 34 1.65 -15.57 -29.11
C HIS A 34 0.87 -16.42 -28.09
N GLY A 35 1.57 -17.28 -27.33
CA GLY A 35 0.99 -17.99 -26.19
C GLY A 35 0.37 -19.34 -26.54
N ALA A 36 0.72 -19.96 -27.69
CA ALA A 36 0.39 -21.36 -27.91
C ALA A 36 1.12 -22.23 -26.87
N PHE A 37 0.43 -23.26 -26.35
CA PHE A 37 1.04 -24.23 -25.43
C PHE A 37 2.00 -25.16 -26.19
N ASP A 38 1.59 -25.60 -27.37
CA ASP A 38 2.42 -26.39 -28.27
C ASP A 38 1.85 -26.33 -29.72
N TYR A 39 2.59 -26.86 -30.69
CA TYR A 39 2.11 -27.01 -32.05
C TYR A 39 2.44 -28.41 -32.63
N LEU A 40 1.60 -28.93 -33.55
CA LEU A 40 1.80 -30.21 -34.20
C LEU A 40 1.60 -30.06 -35.71
N MET A 41 2.36 -30.83 -36.48
CA MET A 41 2.22 -30.83 -37.95
C MET A 41 1.23 -31.93 -38.42
N LYS A 42 0.45 -31.59 -39.44
CA LYS A 42 -0.37 -32.59 -40.17
C LYS A 42 0.47 -33.30 -41.25
N PRO A 43 0.35 -34.63 -41.41
CA PRO A 43 -0.52 -35.55 -40.68
C PRO A 43 -0.08 -35.77 -39.26
N VAL A 44 -1.00 -35.72 -38.28
CA VAL A 44 -0.73 -35.78 -36.84
C VAL A 44 -0.34 -37.20 -36.45
N ASN A 45 0.80 -37.34 -35.80
CA ASN A 45 1.18 -38.59 -35.12
C ASN A 45 0.40 -38.74 -33.83
N LEU A 46 -0.39 -39.78 -33.67
CA LEU A 46 -1.22 -40.01 -32.48
C LEU A 46 -0.39 -40.11 -31.21
N SER A 47 0.79 -40.72 -31.24
CA SER A 47 1.66 -40.85 -30.08
C SER A 47 2.17 -39.45 -29.61
N GLU A 48 2.53 -38.60 -30.57
CA GLU A 48 2.99 -37.24 -30.27
C GLU A 48 1.82 -36.36 -29.76
N LEU A 49 0.64 -36.48 -30.36
CA LEU A 49 -0.57 -35.80 -29.89
C LEU A 49 -0.91 -36.19 -28.45
N CYS A 50 -0.84 -37.48 -28.08
CA CYS A 50 -1.10 -37.95 -26.74
C CYS A 50 -0.12 -37.30 -25.71
N VAL A 51 1.16 -37.27 -26.03
CA VAL A 51 2.17 -36.65 -25.14
C VAL A 51 1.91 -35.16 -24.93
N VAL A 52 1.58 -34.44 -26.02
CA VAL A 52 1.28 -32.99 -25.93
C VAL A 52 0.01 -32.73 -25.13
N VAL A 53 -1.03 -33.54 -25.33
CA VAL A 53 -2.29 -33.43 -24.58
C VAL A 53 -2.09 -33.74 -23.11
N GLU A 54 -1.34 -34.80 -22.78
CA GLU A 54 -1.00 -35.14 -21.39
C GLU A 54 -0.27 -33.99 -20.68
N ARG A 55 0.73 -33.39 -21.32
CA ARG A 55 1.46 -32.24 -20.79
C ARG A 55 0.55 -31.03 -20.60
N ALA A 56 -0.35 -30.78 -21.56
CA ALA A 56 -1.32 -29.70 -21.46
C ALA A 56 -2.30 -29.89 -20.29
N LEU A 57 -2.80 -31.12 -20.11
CA LEU A 57 -3.71 -31.46 -19.00
C LEU A 57 -3.01 -31.40 -17.65
N GLU A 58 -1.76 -31.87 -17.56
CA GLU A 58 -0.96 -31.76 -16.34
C GLU A 58 -0.69 -30.30 -15.98
N HIS A 59 -0.40 -29.44 -16.96
CA HIS A 59 -0.25 -28.01 -16.75
C HIS A 59 -1.52 -27.40 -16.18
N VAL A 60 -2.70 -27.67 -16.76
CA VAL A 60 -4.00 -27.22 -16.24
C VAL A 60 -4.25 -27.69 -14.83
N ARG A 61 -3.92 -28.97 -14.54
CA ARG A 61 -4.07 -29.54 -13.19
C ARG A 61 -3.21 -28.80 -12.18
N LEU A 62 -1.93 -28.56 -12.47
CA LEU A 62 -1.00 -27.86 -11.59
C LEU A 62 -1.43 -26.41 -11.35
N VAL A 63 -1.87 -25.70 -12.39
CA VAL A 63 -2.40 -24.33 -12.26
C VAL A 63 -3.65 -24.32 -11.39
N ARG A 64 -4.56 -25.28 -11.59
CA ARG A 64 -5.80 -25.40 -10.83
C ARG A 64 -5.54 -25.78 -9.36
N GLU A 65 -4.65 -26.74 -9.11
CA GLU A 65 -4.23 -27.11 -7.75
C GLU A 65 -3.57 -25.93 -7.03
N ASN A 66 -2.73 -25.16 -7.71
CA ASN A 66 -2.11 -23.96 -7.16
C ASN A 66 -3.15 -22.89 -6.81
N LYS A 67 -4.15 -22.70 -7.67
CA LYS A 67 -5.28 -21.77 -7.44
C LYS A 67 -6.14 -22.23 -6.25
N ILE A 68 -6.46 -23.52 -6.16
CA ILE A 68 -7.20 -24.12 -5.04
C ILE A 68 -6.40 -24.02 -3.74
N LEU A 69 -5.10 -24.33 -3.77
CA LEU A 69 -4.21 -24.21 -2.61
C LEU A 69 -4.10 -22.76 -2.13
N LYS A 70 -3.99 -21.79 -3.05
CA LYS A 70 -4.01 -20.35 -2.72
C LYS A 70 -5.33 -19.94 -2.09
N THR A 71 -6.45 -20.38 -2.65
CA THR A 71 -7.80 -20.06 -2.13
C THR A 71 -8.04 -20.72 -0.76
N ALA A 72 -7.67 -22.01 -0.61
CA ALA A 72 -7.79 -22.73 0.66
C ALA A 72 -6.86 -22.16 1.74
N PHE A 73 -5.67 -21.68 1.37
CA PHE A 73 -4.76 -21.01 2.28
C PHE A 73 -5.34 -19.68 2.77
N ASN A 74 -5.91 -18.87 1.86
CA ASN A 74 -6.57 -17.61 2.21
C ASN A 74 -7.85 -17.83 3.03
N GLN A 75 -8.60 -18.94 2.79
CA GLN A 75 -9.77 -19.31 3.61
C GLN A 75 -9.40 -19.87 4.99
N ARG A 76 -8.25 -20.55 5.13
CA ARG A 76 -7.76 -21.03 6.44
C ARG A 76 -7.21 -19.89 7.30
N LEU A 77 -6.59 -18.88 6.71
CA LEU A 77 -6.34 -17.62 7.38
C LEU A 77 -7.65 -16.84 7.32
N ARG A 78 -8.23 -16.46 8.47
CA ARG A 78 -9.37 -15.53 8.56
C ARG A 78 -8.94 -14.11 8.08
N VAL A 79 -8.41 -14.03 6.85
CA VAL A 79 -7.98 -12.79 6.21
C VAL A 79 -9.10 -12.31 5.29
N THR A 80 -10.32 -12.25 5.84
CA THR A 80 -11.51 -11.84 5.08
C THR A 80 -11.47 -10.39 4.62
N SER A 81 -10.50 -9.60 5.10
CA SER A 81 -10.43 -8.16 4.82
C SER A 81 -9.23 -7.71 3.96
N ILE A 82 -8.25 -8.60 3.69
CA ILE A 82 -7.06 -8.22 2.89
C ILE A 82 -7.21 -8.74 1.47
N VAL A 83 -7.31 -7.80 0.54
CA VAL A 83 -7.42 -8.06 -0.90
C VAL A 83 -6.03 -7.97 -1.51
N ALA A 84 -5.43 -9.09 -1.90
CA ALA A 84 -4.14 -9.15 -2.56
C ALA A 84 -3.89 -10.50 -3.25
N GLN A 85 -3.13 -10.50 -4.35
CA GLN A 85 -2.74 -11.68 -5.12
C GLN A 85 -1.25 -11.71 -5.48
N SER A 86 -0.54 -10.60 -5.24
CA SER A 86 0.87 -10.47 -5.57
C SER A 86 1.76 -11.44 -4.76
N ARG A 87 2.89 -11.85 -5.36
CA ARG A 87 3.85 -12.75 -4.71
C ARG A 87 4.37 -12.20 -3.38
N PRO A 88 4.74 -10.92 -3.25
CA PRO A 88 5.18 -10.37 -1.98
C PRO A 88 4.11 -10.50 -0.88
N MET A 89 2.85 -10.19 -1.18
CA MET A 89 1.77 -10.29 -0.20
C MET A 89 1.48 -11.75 0.19
N ILE A 90 1.56 -12.70 -0.73
CA ILE A 90 1.44 -14.12 -0.42
C ILE A 90 2.54 -14.58 0.55
N GLN A 91 3.77 -14.09 0.41
CA GLN A 91 4.85 -14.40 1.35
C GLN A 91 4.57 -13.80 2.74
N ILE A 92 4.09 -12.57 2.79
CA ILE A 92 3.66 -11.94 4.05
C ILE A 92 2.56 -12.76 4.72
N PHE A 93 1.55 -13.24 4.00
CA PHE A 93 0.48 -14.07 4.57
C PHE A 93 1.01 -15.38 5.16
N LYS A 94 2.04 -15.99 4.54
CA LYS A 94 2.70 -17.17 5.12
C LYS A 94 3.40 -16.84 6.44
N VAL A 95 4.08 -15.69 6.52
CA VAL A 95 4.71 -15.22 7.76
C VAL A 95 3.64 -14.90 8.81
N VAL A 96 2.57 -14.20 8.44
CA VAL A 96 1.42 -13.90 9.31
C VAL A 96 0.83 -15.18 9.90
N GLY A 97 0.58 -16.20 9.07
CA GLY A 97 0.03 -17.48 9.53
C GLY A 97 0.90 -18.19 10.57
N LYS A 98 2.23 -18.15 10.38
CA LYS A 98 3.19 -18.73 11.33
C LYS A 98 3.31 -17.89 12.60
N ALA A 99 3.49 -16.58 12.43
CA ALA A 99 3.65 -15.63 13.53
C ALA A 99 2.39 -15.58 14.41
N ALA A 100 1.20 -15.69 13.83
CA ALA A 100 -0.07 -15.67 14.54
C ALA A 100 -0.14 -16.73 15.65
N GLN A 101 0.41 -17.91 15.43
CA GLN A 101 0.41 -19.02 16.38
C GLN A 101 1.37 -18.85 17.57
N THR A 102 2.19 -17.80 17.57
CA THR A 102 3.18 -17.53 18.62
C THR A 102 2.75 -16.38 19.52
N LYS A 103 3.34 -16.28 20.71
CA LYS A 103 3.20 -15.12 21.61
C LYS A 103 4.20 -13.99 21.27
N ALA A 104 5.04 -14.18 20.26
CA ALA A 104 6.09 -13.23 19.90
C ALA A 104 5.50 -11.87 19.52
N SER A 105 6.22 -10.81 19.89
CA SER A 105 5.94 -9.46 19.43
C SER A 105 6.25 -9.34 17.94
N VAL A 106 5.46 -8.57 17.21
CA VAL A 106 5.62 -8.36 15.76
C VAL A 106 5.73 -6.87 15.46
N VAL A 107 6.71 -6.51 14.66
CA VAL A 107 6.86 -5.16 14.08
C VAL A 107 6.51 -5.22 12.61
N ILE A 108 5.54 -4.39 12.20
CA ILE A 108 5.09 -4.27 10.82
C ILE A 108 5.66 -2.97 10.26
N CYS A 109 6.57 -3.06 9.29
CA CYS A 109 7.19 -1.94 8.62
C CYS A 109 6.51 -1.69 7.27
N GLY A 110 6.41 -0.43 6.87
CA GLY A 110 5.89 -0.06 5.56
C GLY A 110 5.38 1.37 5.51
N GLU A 111 5.27 1.91 4.30
CA GLU A 111 4.79 3.27 4.08
C GLU A 111 3.37 3.48 4.59
N THR A 112 3.00 4.75 4.77
CA THR A 112 1.62 5.11 5.14
C THR A 112 0.64 4.65 4.07
N GLY A 113 -0.52 4.09 4.49
CA GLY A 113 -1.55 3.63 3.56
C GLY A 113 -1.31 2.27 2.90
N THR A 114 -0.27 1.52 3.29
CA THR A 114 0.01 0.17 2.73
C THR A 114 -0.86 -0.95 3.28
N GLY A 115 -1.65 -0.69 4.35
CA GLY A 115 -2.53 -1.68 4.97
C GLY A 115 -1.93 -2.37 6.20
N LYS A 116 -0.97 -1.76 6.90
CA LYS A 116 -0.33 -2.32 8.12
C LYS A 116 -1.34 -2.74 9.19
N GLU A 117 -2.42 -1.96 9.40
CA GLU A 117 -3.46 -2.29 10.36
C GLU A 117 -4.21 -3.59 9.99
N LEU A 118 -4.49 -3.80 8.70
CA LEU A 118 -5.14 -5.04 8.23
C LEU A 118 -4.25 -6.26 8.49
N VAL A 119 -2.92 -6.11 8.32
CA VAL A 119 -1.95 -7.18 8.64
C VAL A 119 -1.93 -7.45 10.14
N ALA A 120 -1.98 -6.40 10.99
CA ALA A 120 -2.06 -6.55 12.45
C ALA A 120 -3.35 -7.26 12.89
N ARG A 121 -4.49 -6.90 12.29
CA ARG A 121 -5.77 -7.56 12.54
C ARG A 121 -5.74 -9.03 12.10
N ALA A 122 -5.16 -9.32 10.93
CA ALA A 122 -4.99 -10.70 10.48
C ALA A 122 -4.11 -11.54 11.43
N LEU A 123 -3.06 -10.95 12.01
CA LEU A 123 -2.25 -11.60 13.05
C LEU A 123 -3.08 -11.95 14.30
N HIS A 124 -3.97 -11.04 14.72
CA HIS A 124 -4.85 -11.27 15.86
C HIS A 124 -5.91 -12.34 15.55
N ASP A 125 -6.66 -12.18 14.44
CA ASP A 125 -7.79 -13.04 14.07
C ASP A 125 -7.37 -14.51 13.84
N ASN A 126 -6.11 -14.74 13.49
CA ASN A 126 -5.54 -16.07 13.29
C ASN A 126 -4.72 -16.58 14.48
N SER A 127 -4.75 -15.87 15.62
CA SER A 127 -4.01 -16.25 16.82
C SER A 127 -4.89 -17.03 17.83
N PRO A 128 -4.26 -17.73 18.80
CA PRO A 128 -4.99 -18.29 19.94
C PRO A 128 -5.76 -17.25 20.77
N ARG A 129 -5.47 -15.95 20.58
CA ARG A 129 -6.11 -14.81 21.25
C ARG A 129 -7.21 -14.15 20.44
N ALA A 130 -7.66 -14.75 19.34
CA ALA A 130 -8.67 -14.20 18.42
C ALA A 130 -10.03 -13.91 19.10
N ALA A 131 -10.34 -14.60 20.19
CA ALA A 131 -11.53 -14.35 21.00
C ALA A 131 -11.36 -13.22 22.03
N GLY A 132 -10.12 -12.77 22.25
CA GLY A 132 -9.80 -11.67 23.16
C GLY A 132 -9.92 -10.29 22.50
N PRO A 133 -9.70 -9.21 23.24
CA PRO A 133 -9.77 -7.86 22.69
C PRO A 133 -8.62 -7.57 21.71
N PHE A 134 -8.95 -6.86 20.62
CA PHE A 134 -7.98 -6.21 19.73
C PHE A 134 -8.05 -4.71 19.95
N VAL A 135 -7.13 -4.19 20.77
CA VAL A 135 -7.09 -2.78 21.17
C VAL A 135 -6.07 -2.05 20.33
N THR A 136 -6.46 -0.93 19.72
CA THR A 136 -5.61 -0.15 18.82
C THR A 136 -5.37 1.24 19.39
N ILE A 137 -4.15 1.76 19.21
CA ILE A 137 -3.84 3.15 19.43
C ILE A 137 -2.91 3.65 18.34
N ASN A 138 -3.19 4.86 17.85
CA ASN A 138 -2.29 5.57 16.95
C ASN A 138 -1.46 6.56 17.77
N CYS A 139 -0.13 6.39 17.75
CA CYS A 139 0.79 7.25 18.51
C CYS A 139 1.07 8.58 17.79
N ALA A 140 0.70 8.72 16.52
CA ALA A 140 0.94 9.94 15.76
C ALA A 140 -0.06 11.05 16.09
N GLY A 141 0.44 12.28 16.22
CA GLY A 141 -0.41 13.48 16.33
C GLY A 141 -1.16 13.65 17.66
N VAL A 142 -0.91 12.80 18.64
CA VAL A 142 -1.47 12.88 19.98
C VAL A 142 -0.43 13.51 20.92
N PRO A 143 -0.74 14.52 21.73
CA PRO A 143 0.17 15.05 22.74
C PRO A 143 0.62 13.95 23.71
N ASP A 144 1.92 13.94 24.10
CA ASP A 144 2.54 12.87 24.88
C ASP A 144 1.80 12.55 26.18
N ASN A 145 1.38 13.58 26.92
CA ASN A 145 0.64 13.43 28.17
C ASN A 145 -0.74 12.78 27.97
N LEU A 146 -1.41 13.05 26.86
CA LEU A 146 -2.67 12.37 26.52
C LEU A 146 -2.41 10.92 26.11
N LEU A 147 -1.40 10.69 25.26
CA LEU A 147 -1.01 9.35 24.83
C LEU A 147 -0.63 8.46 26.03
N GLU A 148 0.14 9.01 26.99
CA GLU A 148 0.47 8.31 28.22
C GLU A 148 -0.78 7.98 29.05
N SER A 149 -1.70 8.94 29.20
CA SER A 149 -2.93 8.74 29.98
C SER A 149 -3.87 7.70 29.34
N GLU A 150 -3.92 7.65 28.00
CA GLU A 150 -4.67 6.60 27.28
C GLU A 150 -4.01 5.22 27.43
N LEU A 151 -2.67 5.13 27.22
CA LEU A 151 -1.96 3.85 27.28
C LEU A 151 -1.95 3.24 28.69
N PHE A 152 -1.61 4.04 29.70
CA PHE A 152 -1.36 3.54 31.07
C PHE A 152 -2.55 3.72 32.00
N GLY A 153 -3.51 4.58 31.65
CA GLY A 153 -4.61 4.96 32.54
C GLY A 153 -4.17 5.85 33.69
N TYR A 154 -5.10 6.31 34.50
CA TYR A 154 -4.83 7.20 35.61
C TYR A 154 -5.81 7.03 36.76
N VAL A 155 -5.39 7.40 37.95
CA VAL A 155 -6.24 7.52 39.15
C VAL A 155 -6.69 8.96 39.33
N LYS A 156 -7.76 9.17 40.09
CA LYS A 156 -8.23 10.52 40.45
C LYS A 156 -7.11 11.31 41.09
N GLY A 157 -6.88 12.55 40.63
CA GLY A 157 -5.85 13.45 41.12
C GLY A 157 -4.44 13.22 40.54
N ALA A 158 -4.26 12.37 39.55
CA ALA A 158 -2.97 12.11 38.91
C ALA A 158 -2.39 13.35 38.18
N PHE A 159 -3.24 14.23 37.68
CA PHE A 159 -2.89 15.51 37.05
C PHE A 159 -4.08 16.49 37.14
N THR A 160 -3.85 17.77 36.77
CA THR A 160 -4.92 18.77 36.67
C THR A 160 -5.98 18.30 35.70
N ASN A 161 -7.25 18.21 36.15
CA ASN A 161 -8.42 17.63 35.40
C ASN A 161 -8.55 16.10 35.45
N ALA A 162 -7.80 15.38 36.26
CA ALA A 162 -8.03 13.95 36.51
C ALA A 162 -9.15 13.77 37.57
N ASP A 163 -10.39 14.10 37.20
CA ASP A 163 -11.53 14.09 38.13
C ASP A 163 -12.06 12.68 38.45
N GLN A 164 -11.80 11.75 37.53
CA GLN A 164 -12.26 10.37 37.61
C GLN A 164 -11.09 9.40 37.37
N PHE A 165 -11.34 8.14 37.74
CA PHE A 165 -10.48 7.01 37.40
C PHE A 165 -10.71 6.58 35.96
N ARG A 166 -9.62 6.23 35.22
CA ARG A 166 -9.71 5.64 33.89
C ARG A 166 -8.73 4.49 33.72
N ARG A 167 -9.21 3.37 33.17
CA ARG A 167 -8.35 2.25 32.77
C ARG A 167 -7.51 2.63 31.57
N GLY A 168 -6.28 2.08 31.50
CA GLY A 168 -5.42 2.25 30.34
C GLY A 168 -5.66 1.18 29.28
N LEU A 169 -5.37 1.52 28.02
CA LEU A 169 -5.53 0.60 26.89
C LEU A 169 -4.67 -0.68 27.00
N LEU A 170 -3.51 -0.60 27.68
CA LEU A 170 -2.71 -1.79 27.99
C LEU A 170 -3.46 -2.75 28.91
N GLU A 171 -4.17 -2.23 29.92
CA GLU A 171 -5.01 -3.03 30.81
C GLU A 171 -6.23 -3.62 30.06
N GLU A 172 -6.87 -2.83 29.18
CA GLU A 172 -8.01 -3.25 28.37
C GLU A 172 -7.64 -4.32 27.34
N SER A 173 -6.39 -4.34 26.88
CA SER A 173 -5.89 -5.33 25.92
C SER A 173 -5.49 -6.67 26.56
N SER A 174 -5.61 -6.80 27.88
CA SER A 174 -5.26 -8.04 28.60
C SER A 174 -6.11 -9.21 28.15
N GLY A 175 -5.51 -10.37 27.94
CA GLY A 175 -6.13 -11.55 27.30
C GLY A 175 -6.16 -11.49 25.76
N GLY A 176 -5.76 -10.36 25.14
CA GLY A 176 -5.86 -10.12 23.72
C GLY A 176 -4.57 -9.63 23.06
N THR A 177 -4.73 -8.68 22.15
CA THR A 177 -3.62 -8.08 21.38
C THR A 177 -3.70 -6.56 21.44
N MET A 178 -2.59 -5.92 21.79
CA MET A 178 -2.37 -4.48 21.69
C MET A 178 -1.70 -4.13 20.37
N PHE A 179 -2.32 -3.27 19.56
CA PHE A 179 -1.76 -2.75 18.33
C PHE A 179 -1.35 -1.29 18.50
N LEU A 180 -0.05 -1.04 18.33
CA LEU A 180 0.57 0.29 18.44
C LEU A 180 0.90 0.78 17.02
N ASP A 181 0.06 1.65 16.46
CA ASP A 181 0.30 2.23 15.14
C ASP A 181 1.21 3.47 15.26
N GLU A 182 2.07 3.67 14.27
CA GLU A 182 3.09 4.73 14.22
C GLU A 182 3.92 4.79 15.51
N LEU A 183 4.42 3.62 15.96
CA LEU A 183 5.21 3.48 17.19
C LEU A 183 6.42 4.43 17.26
N SER A 184 6.97 4.81 16.10
CA SER A 184 8.07 5.77 15.97
C SER A 184 7.80 7.13 16.59
N ASP A 185 6.52 7.50 16.74
CA ASP A 185 6.11 8.82 17.21
C ASP A 185 5.92 8.86 18.75
N LEU A 186 6.12 7.70 19.44
CA LEU A 186 6.07 7.63 20.90
C LEU A 186 7.30 8.32 21.52
N SER A 187 7.10 9.18 22.50
CA SER A 187 8.19 9.89 23.21
C SER A 187 9.13 8.93 23.94
N LEU A 188 10.38 9.32 24.17
CA LEU A 188 11.36 8.51 24.90
C LEU A 188 10.88 8.15 26.31
N ALA A 189 10.10 9.02 26.96
CA ALA A 189 9.48 8.75 28.25
C ALA A 189 8.41 7.67 28.16
N GLY A 190 7.53 7.76 27.15
CA GLY A 190 6.52 6.75 26.84
C GLY A 190 7.14 5.40 26.48
N GLN A 191 8.22 5.42 25.69
CA GLN A 191 8.99 4.21 25.34
C GLN A 191 9.56 3.51 26.58
N ALA A 192 10.11 4.27 27.55
CA ALA A 192 10.64 3.71 28.80
C ALA A 192 9.54 3.03 29.64
N LYS A 193 8.36 3.67 29.74
CA LYS A 193 7.21 3.09 30.46
C LYS A 193 6.67 1.85 29.76
N LEU A 194 6.57 1.88 28.43
CA LEU A 194 6.14 0.74 27.63
C LEU A 194 7.10 -0.44 27.80
N LEU A 195 8.41 -0.20 27.71
CA LEU A 195 9.43 -1.22 27.94
C LEU A 195 9.25 -1.91 29.28
N ARG A 196 9.08 -1.11 30.35
CA ARG A 196 8.88 -1.62 31.69
C ARG A 196 7.63 -2.51 31.79
N ALA A 197 6.52 -2.04 31.22
CA ALA A 197 5.28 -2.83 31.18
C ALA A 197 5.46 -4.19 30.44
N LEU A 198 6.25 -4.21 29.35
CA LEU A 198 6.50 -5.42 28.56
C LEU A 198 7.54 -6.36 29.20
N GLN A 199 8.46 -5.84 30.02
CA GLN A 199 9.47 -6.64 30.71
C GLN A 199 8.95 -7.26 31.98
N GLU A 200 8.26 -6.44 32.81
CA GLU A 200 7.72 -6.85 34.10
C GLU A 200 6.40 -7.63 33.95
N GLY A 201 5.69 -7.48 32.80
CA GLY A 201 4.36 -8.05 32.61
C GLY A 201 3.31 -7.38 33.49
N GLU A 202 3.55 -6.14 33.89
CA GLU A 202 2.70 -5.36 34.79
C GLU A 202 2.66 -3.90 34.35
N VAL A 203 1.55 -3.22 34.61
CA VAL A 203 1.38 -1.78 34.36
C VAL A 203 1.01 -1.05 35.65
N ARG A 204 1.47 0.21 35.77
CA ARG A 204 1.03 1.14 36.83
C ARG A 204 0.28 2.30 36.17
N ARG A 205 -0.88 2.62 36.72
CA ARG A 205 -1.63 3.81 36.30
C ARG A 205 -0.90 5.09 36.75
N LEU A 206 -1.07 6.15 35.99
CA LEU A 206 -0.52 7.45 36.38
C LEU A 206 -1.08 7.89 37.75
N GLY A 207 -0.20 8.33 38.61
CA GLY A 207 -0.56 8.69 39.99
C GLY A 207 -0.76 7.51 40.96
N SER A 208 -0.49 6.26 40.55
CA SER A 208 -0.65 5.05 41.37
C SER A 208 0.64 4.24 41.45
N ASN A 209 0.87 3.60 42.61
CA ASN A 209 1.96 2.63 42.80
C ASN A 209 1.49 1.17 42.73
N VAL A 210 0.21 0.91 42.39
CA VAL A 210 -0.35 -0.42 42.33
C VAL A 210 0.04 -1.06 41.01
N ASN A 211 0.67 -2.24 41.07
CA ASN A 211 0.98 -3.08 39.90
C ASN A 211 -0.25 -3.84 39.45
N ILE A 212 -0.52 -3.82 38.16
CA ILE A 212 -1.64 -4.52 37.52
C ILE A 212 -1.02 -5.50 36.53
N PRO A 213 -1.24 -6.82 36.70
CA PRO A 213 -0.66 -7.82 35.80
C PRO A 213 -1.23 -7.70 34.38
N LEU A 214 -0.37 -7.88 33.38
CA LEU A 214 -0.71 -7.84 31.96
C LEU A 214 -0.43 -9.21 31.31
N ASP A 215 -1.41 -9.73 30.60
CA ASP A 215 -1.22 -10.85 29.68
C ASP A 215 -1.67 -10.44 28.27
N LEU A 216 -0.79 -9.75 27.56
CA LEU A 216 -1.10 -9.25 26.22
C LEU A 216 -0.03 -9.64 25.21
N ARG A 217 -0.43 -9.66 23.94
CA ARG A 217 0.46 -9.72 22.78
C ARG A 217 0.59 -8.34 22.17
N VAL A 218 1.84 -7.93 21.84
CA VAL A 218 2.09 -6.65 21.19
C VAL A 218 2.35 -6.85 19.70
N VAL A 219 1.63 -6.08 18.90
CA VAL A 219 1.88 -5.86 17.47
C VAL A 219 2.08 -4.36 17.29
N SER A 220 3.13 -3.96 16.62
CA SER A 220 3.42 -2.54 16.38
C SER A 220 3.62 -2.26 14.90
N ALA A 221 3.29 -1.06 14.45
CA ALA A 221 3.52 -0.61 13.09
C ALA A 221 4.35 0.68 13.06
N THR A 222 5.16 0.82 12.03
CA THR A 222 6.00 1.99 11.80
C THR A 222 6.22 2.21 10.31
N ARG A 223 6.39 3.47 9.92
CA ARG A 223 6.81 3.86 8.56
C ARG A 223 8.32 4.01 8.41
N PHE A 224 9.04 4.14 9.53
CA PHE A 224 10.48 4.32 9.55
C PHE A 224 11.20 3.07 10.06
N SER A 225 12.45 2.88 9.65
CA SER A 225 13.34 1.89 10.28
C SER A 225 13.60 2.29 11.73
N LEU A 226 13.22 1.44 12.67
CA LEU A 226 13.48 1.67 14.09
C LEU A 226 14.97 1.71 14.40
N GLU A 227 15.80 0.96 13.64
CA GLU A 227 17.26 0.98 13.77
C GLU A 227 17.84 2.35 13.41
N THR A 228 17.29 3.00 12.39
CA THR A 228 17.70 4.36 12.02
C THR A 228 17.34 5.33 13.15
N LEU A 229 16.14 5.21 13.71
CA LEU A 229 15.71 6.05 14.84
C LEU A 229 16.52 5.82 16.11
N VAL A 230 16.99 4.59 16.36
CA VAL A 230 17.93 4.31 17.47
C VAL A 230 19.25 5.06 17.25
N LYS A 231 19.82 5.02 16.05
CA LYS A 231 21.05 5.77 15.71
C LYS A 231 20.88 7.28 15.86
N GLU A 232 19.69 7.78 15.57
CA GLU A 232 19.34 9.20 15.76
C GLU A 232 19.00 9.59 17.20
N GLY A 233 18.98 8.63 18.14
CA GLY A 233 18.62 8.86 19.53
C GLY A 233 17.12 9.14 19.76
N LYS A 234 16.26 8.87 18.78
CA LYS A 234 14.81 9.06 18.83
C LYS A 234 14.06 7.82 19.30
N PHE A 235 14.70 6.66 19.29
CA PHE A 235 14.12 5.40 19.74
C PHE A 235 15.11 4.66 20.65
N ARG A 236 14.59 4.02 21.69
CA ARG A 236 15.41 3.27 22.65
C ARG A 236 15.80 1.90 22.08
N GLU A 237 17.06 1.57 22.18
CA GLU A 237 17.61 0.31 21.71
C GLU A 237 17.04 -0.90 22.48
N ASP A 238 16.86 -0.76 23.80
CA ASP A 238 16.31 -1.82 24.66
C ASP A 238 14.84 -2.15 24.30
N LEU A 239 14.03 -1.15 23.98
CA LEU A 239 12.67 -1.35 23.51
C LEU A 239 12.64 -2.00 22.11
N LEU A 240 13.55 -1.60 21.21
CA LEU A 240 13.67 -2.22 19.90
C LEU A 240 13.88 -3.72 20.01
N TYR A 241 14.87 -4.17 20.81
CA TYR A 241 15.14 -5.60 20.99
C TYR A 241 13.95 -6.36 21.62
N ARG A 242 13.18 -5.73 22.47
CA ARG A 242 12.00 -6.34 23.09
C ARG A 242 10.85 -6.52 22.11
N LEU A 243 10.65 -5.58 21.18
CA LEU A 243 9.55 -5.57 20.21
C LEU A 243 9.89 -6.32 18.92
N LYS A 244 11.13 -6.27 18.45
CA LYS A 244 11.56 -6.80 17.15
C LYS A 244 11.88 -8.29 17.19
N THR A 245 10.91 -9.12 17.64
CA THR A 245 11.07 -10.58 17.59
C THR A 245 10.79 -11.09 16.17
N ILE A 246 9.74 -10.56 15.52
CA ILE A 246 9.38 -10.88 14.13
C ILE A 246 9.15 -9.55 13.41
N THR A 247 9.72 -9.41 12.20
CA THR A 247 9.50 -8.25 11.34
C THR A 247 8.71 -8.66 10.11
N ILE A 248 7.73 -7.85 9.73
CA ILE A 248 6.93 -7.99 8.51
C ILE A 248 7.04 -6.68 7.73
N ASP A 249 7.69 -6.73 6.57
CA ASP A 249 7.84 -5.59 5.69
C ASP A 249 6.73 -5.60 4.65
N VAL A 250 5.81 -4.63 4.73
CA VAL A 250 4.68 -4.49 3.79
C VAL A 250 5.12 -3.60 2.63
N PRO A 251 5.20 -4.14 1.40
CA PRO A 251 5.69 -3.39 0.27
C PRO A 251 4.70 -2.27 -0.12
N PRO A 252 5.20 -1.16 -0.66
CA PRO A 252 4.37 -0.11 -1.22
C PRO A 252 3.61 -0.62 -2.45
N LEU A 253 2.49 0.05 -2.80
CA LEU A 253 1.59 -0.41 -3.85
C LEU A 253 2.27 -0.47 -5.23
N ARG A 254 3.22 0.43 -5.50
CA ARG A 254 4.04 0.45 -6.74
C ARG A 254 4.90 -0.80 -6.95
N GLU A 255 5.22 -1.55 -5.88
CA GLU A 255 5.98 -2.81 -5.94
C GLU A 255 5.07 -4.05 -6.05
N ARG A 256 3.74 -3.86 -5.98
CA ARG A 256 2.72 -4.91 -6.10
C ARG A 256 1.59 -4.50 -7.05
N LYS A 257 1.96 -4.01 -8.22
CA LYS A 257 1.02 -3.52 -9.24
C LYS A 257 -0.03 -4.54 -9.65
N GLU A 258 0.28 -5.84 -9.51
CA GLU A 258 -0.65 -6.95 -9.73
C GLU A 258 -1.89 -6.88 -8.83
N ASP A 259 -1.79 -6.24 -7.64
CA ASP A 259 -2.91 -6.10 -6.71
C ASP A 259 -3.86 -4.96 -7.09
N ILE A 260 -3.40 -3.98 -7.89
CA ILE A 260 -4.17 -2.77 -8.22
C ILE A 260 -5.52 -3.08 -8.87
N PRO A 261 -5.63 -3.96 -9.90
CA PRO A 261 -6.93 -4.28 -10.50
C PRO A 261 -7.90 -4.88 -9.48
N LEU A 262 -7.42 -5.80 -8.65
CA LEU A 262 -8.24 -6.47 -7.65
C LEU A 262 -8.71 -5.49 -6.55
N LEU A 263 -7.84 -4.58 -6.11
CA LEU A 263 -8.17 -3.51 -5.17
C LEU A 263 -9.16 -2.51 -5.78
N ALA A 264 -8.95 -2.13 -7.04
CA ALA A 264 -9.84 -1.22 -7.76
C ALA A 264 -11.25 -1.80 -7.89
N GLU A 265 -11.38 -3.08 -8.25
CA GLU A 265 -12.67 -3.77 -8.30
C GLU A 265 -13.31 -3.87 -6.91
N HIS A 266 -12.53 -4.18 -5.88
CA HIS A 266 -13.02 -4.24 -4.50
C HIS A 266 -13.62 -2.89 -4.05
N PHE A 267 -12.92 -1.79 -4.30
CA PHE A 267 -13.41 -0.46 -3.96
C PHE A 267 -14.59 -0.03 -4.85
N LEU A 268 -14.58 -0.42 -6.12
CA LEU A 268 -15.72 -0.19 -7.01
C LEU A 268 -16.99 -0.87 -6.49
N ILE A 269 -16.91 -2.11 -6.03
CA ILE A 269 -18.04 -2.83 -5.43
C ILE A 269 -18.51 -2.12 -4.14
N ARG A 270 -17.56 -1.66 -3.32
CA ARG A 270 -17.84 -1.01 -2.04
C ARG A 270 -18.57 0.32 -2.21
N TYR A 271 -18.15 1.14 -3.18
CA TYR A 271 -18.67 2.51 -3.37
C TYR A 271 -19.68 2.63 -4.52
N GLY A 272 -19.71 1.67 -5.45
CA GLY A 272 -20.52 1.71 -6.66
C GLY A 272 -21.94 1.13 -6.55
N GLY A 273 -22.33 0.61 -5.39
CA GLY A 273 -23.56 -0.20 -5.21
C GLY A 273 -24.85 0.42 -5.74
N ASP A 274 -25.05 1.74 -5.66
CA ASP A 274 -26.28 2.41 -6.11
C ASP A 274 -26.19 2.95 -7.54
N LYS A 275 -24.99 3.04 -8.14
CA LYS A 275 -24.75 3.72 -9.43
C LYS A 275 -24.68 2.79 -10.65
N ASN A 276 -24.85 1.47 -10.46
CA ASN A 276 -24.79 0.47 -11.54
C ASN A 276 -23.51 0.53 -12.40
N ILE A 277 -22.36 0.98 -11.79
CA ILE A 277 -21.06 1.02 -12.44
C ILE A 277 -20.49 -0.39 -12.49
N ARG A 278 -20.12 -0.87 -13.69
CA ARG A 278 -19.76 -2.27 -13.95
C ARG A 278 -18.26 -2.54 -13.98
N GLY A 279 -17.43 -1.50 -14.09
CA GLY A 279 -15.98 -1.67 -14.20
C GLY A 279 -15.26 -0.45 -14.74
N PHE A 280 -14.02 -0.67 -15.15
CA PHE A 280 -13.12 0.33 -15.73
C PHE A 280 -12.86 0.00 -17.20
N THR A 281 -12.60 1.01 -18.04
CA THR A 281 -12.03 0.77 -19.36
C THR A 281 -10.61 0.21 -19.24
N GLU A 282 -10.12 -0.47 -20.29
CA GLU A 282 -8.74 -0.99 -20.34
C GLU A 282 -7.73 0.14 -20.11
N ARG A 283 -7.97 1.30 -20.71
CA ARG A 283 -7.11 2.48 -20.58
C ARG A 283 -7.12 3.08 -19.17
N ALA A 284 -8.28 3.21 -18.53
CA ALA A 284 -8.37 3.66 -17.14
C ALA A 284 -7.60 2.72 -16.20
N MET A 285 -7.71 1.40 -16.40
CA MET A 285 -6.99 0.42 -15.59
C MET A 285 -5.48 0.49 -15.80
N GLU A 286 -5.01 0.70 -17.04
CA GLU A 286 -3.59 0.92 -17.34
C GLU A 286 -3.04 2.14 -16.60
N LEU A 287 -3.76 3.26 -16.61
CA LEU A 287 -3.36 4.46 -15.88
C LEU A 287 -3.24 4.20 -14.38
N LEU A 288 -4.22 3.51 -13.78
CA LEU A 288 -4.18 3.12 -12.37
C LEU A 288 -2.96 2.24 -12.04
N GLN A 289 -2.59 1.30 -12.93
CA GLN A 289 -1.44 0.41 -12.73
C GLN A 289 -0.08 1.10 -12.89
N HIS A 290 -0.01 2.19 -13.69
CA HIS A 290 1.24 2.90 -13.94
C HIS A 290 1.52 4.00 -12.92
N TYR A 291 0.50 4.49 -12.23
CA TYR A 291 0.66 5.52 -11.21
C TYR A 291 1.48 5.02 -10.01
N GLN A 292 2.26 5.89 -9.38
CA GLN A 292 3.23 5.53 -8.32
C GLN A 292 2.60 5.35 -6.93
N TRP A 293 1.38 5.84 -6.73
CA TRP A 293 0.62 5.72 -5.49
C TRP A 293 1.41 6.12 -4.23
N PRO A 294 1.86 7.38 -4.10
CA PRO A 294 2.61 7.83 -2.92
C PRO A 294 1.82 7.65 -1.61
N GLY A 295 0.49 7.72 -1.64
CA GLY A 295 -0.39 7.39 -0.52
C GLY A 295 -0.86 5.94 -0.48
N ASN A 296 -0.31 5.08 -1.35
CA ASN A 296 -0.58 3.64 -1.41
C ASN A 296 -2.08 3.28 -1.56
N ILE A 297 -2.57 2.28 -0.83
CA ILE A 297 -3.96 1.81 -0.92
C ILE A 297 -4.94 2.89 -0.47
N ARG A 298 -4.58 3.71 0.52
CA ARG A 298 -5.45 4.78 1.00
C ARG A 298 -5.72 5.83 -0.08
N GLU A 299 -4.70 6.18 -0.86
CA GLU A 299 -4.85 7.08 -2.00
C GLU A 299 -5.67 6.44 -3.11
N LEU A 300 -5.40 5.18 -3.46
CA LEU A 300 -6.19 4.44 -4.44
C LEU A 300 -7.68 4.37 -4.04
N GLU A 301 -7.98 4.08 -2.79
CA GLU A 301 -9.33 4.05 -2.24
C GLU A 301 -10.03 5.40 -2.42
N HIS A 302 -9.40 6.50 -2.02
CA HIS A 302 -9.97 7.85 -2.17
C HIS A 302 -10.17 8.25 -3.64
N VAL A 303 -9.23 7.89 -4.53
CA VAL A 303 -9.35 8.15 -5.97
C VAL A 303 -10.55 7.41 -6.54
N ILE A 304 -10.73 6.13 -6.22
CA ILE A 304 -11.86 5.36 -6.73
C ILE A 304 -13.18 5.86 -6.13
N GLU A 305 -13.24 6.15 -4.84
CA GLU A 305 -14.42 6.73 -4.19
C GLU A 305 -14.85 8.04 -4.86
N ARG A 306 -13.89 8.96 -5.10
CA ARG A 306 -14.12 10.21 -5.81
C ARG A 306 -14.62 9.98 -7.23
N THR A 307 -13.95 9.09 -7.97
CA THR A 307 -14.29 8.77 -9.36
C THR A 307 -15.69 8.18 -9.45
N VAL A 308 -16.02 7.20 -8.61
CA VAL A 308 -17.35 6.59 -8.53
C VAL A 308 -18.41 7.63 -8.18
N THR A 309 -18.09 8.56 -7.27
CA THR A 309 -19.02 9.62 -6.86
C THR A 309 -19.34 10.58 -8.01
N LEU A 310 -18.37 10.90 -8.85
CA LEU A 310 -18.49 11.86 -9.95
C LEU A 310 -18.87 11.21 -11.29
N ALA A 311 -18.68 9.91 -11.46
CA ALA A 311 -18.97 9.20 -12.71
C ALA A 311 -20.46 9.27 -13.07
N HIS A 312 -20.74 9.47 -14.36
CA HIS A 312 -22.08 9.54 -14.94
C HIS A 312 -22.43 8.31 -15.79
N GLY A 313 -21.42 7.49 -16.13
CA GLY A 313 -21.55 6.30 -16.97
C GLY A 313 -21.59 5.00 -16.19
N ALA A 314 -21.90 3.89 -16.90
CA ALA A 314 -21.84 2.53 -16.35
C ALA A 314 -20.43 1.93 -16.34
N ILE A 315 -19.44 2.57 -16.95
CA ILE A 315 -18.04 2.16 -17.02
C ILE A 315 -17.19 3.40 -16.79
N ILE A 316 -16.20 3.30 -15.91
CA ILE A 316 -15.25 4.38 -15.61
C ILE A 316 -14.22 4.44 -16.76
N ALA A 317 -14.16 5.58 -17.43
CA ALA A 317 -13.18 5.89 -18.46
C ALA A 317 -11.97 6.66 -17.90
N GLU A 318 -10.94 6.86 -18.74
CA GLU A 318 -9.79 7.66 -18.36
C GLU A 318 -10.17 9.09 -17.95
N ASP A 319 -11.08 9.73 -18.64
CA ASP A 319 -11.51 11.11 -18.37
C ASP A 319 -12.25 11.27 -17.02
N ASP A 320 -12.74 10.18 -16.44
CA ASP A 320 -13.34 10.17 -15.10
C ASP A 320 -12.28 10.17 -13.98
N LEU A 321 -11.03 9.80 -14.30
CA LEU A 321 -9.93 9.75 -13.34
C LEU A 321 -9.38 11.18 -13.07
N PRO A 322 -8.86 11.44 -11.86
CA PRO A 322 -8.20 12.70 -11.56
C PRO A 322 -7.01 13.00 -12.48
N SER A 323 -6.80 14.29 -12.81
CA SER A 323 -5.72 14.74 -13.70
C SER A 323 -4.31 14.31 -13.24
N GLU A 324 -4.12 14.19 -11.93
CA GLU A 324 -2.86 13.75 -11.32
C GLU A 324 -2.41 12.35 -11.79
N ILE A 325 -3.36 11.50 -12.19
CA ILE A 325 -3.09 10.15 -12.71
C ILE A 325 -2.69 10.19 -14.19
N HIS A 326 -3.12 11.20 -14.93
CA HIS A 326 -2.79 11.37 -16.34
C HIS A 326 -1.39 11.94 -16.59
N ASP A 327 -0.89 12.83 -15.71
CA ASP A 327 0.35 13.59 -15.94
C ASP A 327 1.61 12.70 -16.05
N LEU A 328 1.58 11.47 -15.54
CA LEU A 328 2.72 10.53 -15.63
C LEU A 328 2.80 9.76 -16.95
N SER A 329 1.75 9.74 -17.77
CA SER A 329 1.78 9.06 -19.08
C SER A 329 2.53 9.86 -20.14
N GLN A 330 2.80 11.16 -19.91
CA GLN A 330 3.53 12.01 -20.84
C GLN A 330 5.05 12.09 -20.55
N SER A 331 5.52 11.50 -19.44
CA SER A 331 6.91 11.61 -19.00
C SER A 331 7.84 10.49 -19.51
N GLN A 332 7.36 9.53 -20.32
CA GLN A 332 8.15 8.37 -20.76
C GLN A 332 8.84 8.54 -22.13
N ASP A 333 8.70 9.67 -22.83
CA ASP A 333 9.26 9.84 -24.18
C ASP A 333 10.42 10.84 -24.31
N THR A 334 11.02 11.30 -23.21
CA THR A 334 12.29 12.04 -23.29
C THR A 334 13.21 11.63 -22.15
N PRO A 335 14.42 11.11 -22.43
CA PRO A 335 15.46 11.00 -21.42
C PRO A 335 16.00 12.40 -21.14
N VAL A 336 15.47 13.05 -20.09
CA VAL A 336 16.08 14.26 -19.55
C VAL A 336 17.01 13.83 -18.44
N ASP A 337 18.29 13.99 -18.70
CA ASP A 337 19.41 13.90 -17.76
C ASP A 337 19.22 14.97 -16.67
N ASP A 338 18.54 14.62 -15.58
CA ASP A 338 18.40 15.49 -14.40
C ASP A 338 19.56 15.24 -13.44
N GLY A 339 20.60 16.06 -13.60
CA GLY A 339 21.62 16.23 -12.59
C GLY A 339 20.99 16.60 -11.24
N ASP A 340 21.36 15.83 -10.20
CA ASP A 340 20.99 15.96 -8.81
C ASP A 340 20.95 17.42 -8.30
N ILE A 341 19.74 18.00 -8.19
CA ILE A 341 19.54 19.20 -7.37
C ILE A 341 18.87 18.76 -6.05
N PRO A 342 19.55 18.87 -4.90
CA PRO A 342 18.96 18.50 -3.61
C PRO A 342 17.67 19.27 -3.34
N LEU A 343 16.62 18.59 -2.91
CA LEU A 343 15.27 19.13 -2.62
C LEU A 343 15.31 20.38 -1.69
N ALA A 344 16.32 20.50 -0.85
CA ALA A 344 16.58 21.64 0.02
C ALA A 344 17.01 22.91 -0.76
N ALA A 345 17.75 22.75 -1.87
CA ALA A 345 18.19 23.87 -2.72
C ALA A 345 17.03 24.42 -3.55
N ALA A 346 16.17 23.55 -4.08
CA ALA A 346 14.97 23.96 -4.82
C ALA A 346 13.98 24.73 -3.91
N ARG A 347 13.82 24.31 -2.66
CA ARG A 347 12.99 25.03 -1.66
C ARG A 347 13.57 26.39 -1.29
N ARG A 348 14.91 26.52 -1.18
CA ARG A 348 15.59 27.81 -0.92
C ARG A 348 15.47 28.76 -2.12
N LYS A 349 15.63 28.29 -3.38
CA LYS A 349 15.40 29.08 -4.59
C LYS A 349 13.95 29.59 -4.68
N ALA A 350 12.98 28.72 -4.46
CA ALA A 350 11.57 29.10 -4.47
C ALA A 350 11.20 30.16 -3.40
N ALA A 351 11.84 30.10 -2.23
CA ALA A 351 11.63 31.08 -1.15
C ALA A 351 12.25 32.46 -1.45
N ALA A 352 13.24 32.53 -2.32
CA ALA A 352 13.94 33.75 -2.68
C ALA A 352 13.30 34.51 -3.87
N ILE A 353 12.36 33.89 -4.60
CA ILE A 353 11.71 34.52 -5.76
C ILE A 353 10.67 35.53 -5.31
N SER A 354 10.93 36.81 -5.65
CA SER A 354 10.01 37.91 -5.38
C SER A 354 8.84 37.98 -6.39
N ARG A 355 7.77 38.67 -6.01
CA ARG A 355 6.64 38.94 -6.91
C ARG A 355 7.07 39.64 -8.21
N GLU A 356 8.06 40.55 -8.13
CA GLU A 356 8.57 41.31 -9.29
C GLU A 356 9.32 40.39 -10.26
N GLN A 357 10.11 39.46 -9.78
CA GLN A 357 10.83 38.50 -10.62
C GLN A 357 9.85 37.56 -11.35
N LEU A 358 8.76 37.13 -10.69
CA LEU A 358 7.68 36.36 -11.29
C LEU A 358 6.97 37.10 -12.41
N MET A 359 6.61 38.37 -12.18
CA MET A 359 5.99 39.23 -13.19
C MET A 359 6.91 39.48 -14.39
N THR A 360 8.18 39.71 -14.12
CA THR A 360 9.19 39.92 -15.20
C THR A 360 9.35 38.67 -16.06
N ALA A 361 9.40 37.48 -15.46
CA ALA A 361 9.47 36.22 -16.19
C ALA A 361 8.21 35.96 -17.04
N LEU A 362 7.02 36.19 -16.49
CA LEU A 362 5.77 36.04 -17.22
C LEU A 362 5.65 37.03 -18.39
N ASN A 363 6.04 38.26 -18.18
CA ASN A 363 6.02 39.28 -19.26
C ASN A 363 7.03 38.95 -20.39
N LYS A 364 8.24 38.47 -20.05
CA LYS A 364 9.24 38.05 -21.05
C LYS A 364 8.79 36.82 -21.86
N THR A 365 7.94 35.97 -21.28
CA THR A 365 7.46 34.75 -21.95
C THR A 365 6.02 34.87 -22.47
N SER A 366 5.50 36.11 -22.55
CA SER A 366 4.15 36.40 -23.03
C SER A 366 3.07 35.55 -22.35
N GLY A 367 3.23 35.29 -21.04
CA GLY A 367 2.29 34.49 -20.24
C GLY A 367 2.49 32.97 -20.33
N ASN A 368 3.50 32.48 -21.07
CA ASN A 368 3.77 31.05 -21.16
C ASN A 368 4.42 30.54 -19.87
N LYS A 369 3.63 29.83 -19.06
CA LYS A 369 4.05 29.33 -17.74
C LYS A 369 5.16 28.29 -17.81
N VAL A 370 5.33 27.56 -18.92
CA VAL A 370 6.40 26.56 -19.10
C VAL A 370 7.74 27.30 -19.24
N HIS A 371 7.85 28.23 -20.18
CA HIS A 371 9.07 28.99 -20.41
C HIS A 371 9.39 29.94 -19.24
N ALA A 372 8.37 30.43 -18.50
CA ALA A 372 8.60 31.23 -17.31
C ALA A 372 9.22 30.41 -16.17
N ALA A 373 8.84 29.13 -16.03
CA ALA A 373 9.40 28.22 -15.05
C ALA A 373 10.88 27.90 -15.38
N GLU A 374 11.18 27.64 -16.64
CA GLU A 374 12.54 27.44 -17.15
C GLU A 374 13.42 28.67 -16.91
N LEU A 375 12.93 29.86 -17.20
CA LEU A 375 13.63 31.11 -17.04
C LEU A 375 13.96 31.45 -15.58
N LEU A 376 13.16 30.92 -14.64
CA LEU A 376 13.38 31.05 -13.21
C LEU A 376 14.10 29.82 -12.60
N GLU A 377 14.45 28.82 -13.43
CA GLU A 377 15.06 27.55 -13.02
C GLU A 377 14.30 26.86 -11.87
N ILE A 378 12.95 26.86 -11.96
CA ILE A 378 12.06 26.20 -11.00
C ILE A 378 11.09 25.28 -11.73
N SER A 379 10.54 24.30 -11.02
CA SER A 379 9.52 23.44 -11.60
C SER A 379 8.23 24.22 -11.88
N ARG A 380 7.47 23.82 -12.91
CA ARG A 380 6.17 24.39 -13.25
C ARG A 380 5.20 24.34 -12.07
N TRP A 381 5.27 23.29 -11.24
CA TRP A 381 4.49 23.17 -10.01
C TRP A 381 4.85 24.27 -8.99
N THR A 382 6.15 24.55 -8.81
CA THR A 382 6.64 25.62 -7.94
C THR A 382 6.20 26.99 -8.44
N LEU A 383 6.25 27.20 -9.76
CA LEU A 383 5.76 28.44 -10.38
C LEU A 383 4.25 28.63 -10.11
N ASN A 384 3.42 27.64 -10.39
CA ASN A 384 1.97 27.75 -10.15
C ASN A 384 1.65 28.03 -8.68
N ARG A 385 2.34 27.39 -7.74
CA ARG A 385 2.17 27.65 -6.30
C ARG A 385 2.57 29.07 -5.91
N LEU A 386 3.62 29.62 -6.54
CA LEU A 386 4.03 31.01 -6.32
C LEU A 386 3.03 31.99 -6.94
N LEU A 387 2.45 31.69 -8.11
CA LEU A 387 1.40 32.49 -8.74
C LEU A 387 0.14 32.56 -7.86
N GLN A 388 -0.30 31.44 -7.30
CA GLN A 388 -1.40 31.40 -6.34
C GLN A 388 -1.08 32.18 -5.07
N LYS A 389 0.14 32.02 -4.51
CA LYS A 389 0.56 32.74 -3.30
C LYS A 389 0.54 34.26 -3.48
N TYR A 390 0.89 34.74 -4.67
CA TYR A 390 0.94 36.19 -4.98
C TYR A 390 -0.29 36.72 -5.69
N GLY A 391 -1.35 35.88 -5.87
CA GLY A 391 -2.62 36.28 -6.49
C GLY A 391 -2.50 36.63 -7.99
N LEU A 392 -1.58 35.99 -8.71
CA LEU A 392 -1.28 36.26 -10.13
C LEU A 392 -1.87 35.20 -11.07
N ASP A 393 -2.82 34.40 -10.63
CA ASP A 393 -3.40 33.25 -11.38
C ASP A 393 -4.54 33.66 -12.35
N GLY A 394 -4.90 34.94 -12.43
CA GLY A 394 -5.90 35.44 -13.33
C GLY A 394 -5.36 35.72 -14.76
N PRO A 395 -6.24 35.79 -15.80
CA PRO A 395 -5.82 36.16 -17.15
C PRO A 395 -5.11 37.51 -17.10
N LEU A 396 -3.86 37.54 -17.54
CA LEU A 396 -3.10 38.79 -17.69
C LEU A 396 -3.88 39.71 -18.63
N ARG A 397 -4.52 40.77 -18.07
CA ARG A 397 -5.01 41.89 -18.89
C ARG A 397 -3.79 42.63 -19.41
N VAL A 398 -3.58 42.52 -20.73
CA VAL A 398 -2.68 43.37 -21.51
C VAL A 398 -3.18 44.81 -21.48
#